data_503d845a018484c09cc5c04c667e5d20
#
_entry.id   503d845a018484c09cc5c04c667e5d20
#
_cell.length_a   1.000
_cell.length_b   1.000
_cell.length_c   1.000
_cell.angle_alpha   90.00
_cell.angle_beta   90.00
_cell.angle_gamma   90.00
#
_symmetry.space_group_name_H-M   'P 1'
#
loop_
_entity.id
_entity.type
_entity.pdbx_description
1 polymer ?
#
loop_
_entity_poly.entity_id
_entity_poly.type
_entity_poly.pdbx_seq_one_letter_code
_entity_poly.pdbx_strand_id
1 'polypeptide(L)'
;MKKTLLLTIALLLSIAMFAQSRAVLLNETFDSMTMPEGWSIIGDGIENWHMSETNNAGGEACEIYLHYHPIFYFGQSRLTTPPIDLTGISSVTVSFKHYFDNFSTWVSSLGIATSSDNGNTWNTAWTQEYSTDGQYSINQVVATDDMGKDNVMFCIYFDGSTSNIDYWYFDDISITTETDLDLELVSNDMQNDLAAGDNEVVFTVQNLGSESITSIEARYEVGDISISETFSVDMAQFESQQLTFENKANLLPGNYNVKIEILSVNGGEDGNLSNNVIEKEINVALGVTQRIPMIEHFSSSTCVPCVGINSQMHQLTENNPGKFAYTKYPTDIPGLGDPYYTAEVEIRKNYYNVNSVPQVIFNGTNLGSSALSQYQLDESYNTNAHVNIKGAFDIEGSTIDVTVDVMSFIDIDNARMFAS
;
A
#
# COMPACT_ATOMS: atom_id res chain seq x y z
N MET A 1 -62.43 -40.31 -37.98
CA MET A 1 -61.40 -40.38 -36.93
C MET A 1 -60.45 -39.16 -37.06
N LYS A 2 -60.69 -38.08 -36.28
CA LYS A 2 -59.87 -36.91 -36.28
C LYS A 2 -58.82 -37.02 -35.16
N LYS A 3 -57.54 -37.06 -35.54
CA LYS A 3 -56.45 -37.06 -34.57
C LYS A 3 -56.21 -35.61 -34.18
N THR A 4 -56.45 -35.27 -32.93
CA THR A 4 -56.12 -33.98 -32.32
C THR A 4 -54.66 -34.05 -31.89
N LEU A 5 -53.83 -33.21 -32.48
CA LEU A 5 -52.41 -33.00 -32.09
C LEU A 5 -52.38 -31.96 -30.97
N LEU A 6 -52.07 -32.38 -29.75
CA LEU A 6 -51.78 -31.47 -28.64
C LEU A 6 -50.35 -30.94 -28.82
N LEU A 7 -50.23 -29.69 -29.10
CA LEU A 7 -48.94 -28.96 -29.09
C LEU A 7 -48.70 -28.41 -27.68
N THR A 8 -47.82 -29.06 -26.93
CA THR A 8 -47.36 -28.54 -25.64
C THR A 8 -46.27 -27.50 -25.89
N ILE A 9 -46.61 -26.24 -25.74
CA ILE A 9 -45.65 -25.13 -25.74
C ILE A 9 -45.01 -25.13 -24.34
N ALA A 10 -43.76 -25.60 -24.22
CA ALA A 10 -42.94 -25.40 -23.06
C ALA A 10 -42.42 -23.93 -23.09
N LEU A 11 -42.98 -23.09 -22.25
CA LEU A 11 -42.50 -21.73 -22.02
C LEU A 11 -41.24 -21.84 -21.17
N LEU A 12 -40.07 -21.83 -21.80
CA LEU A 12 -38.78 -21.59 -21.11
C LEU A 12 -38.79 -20.12 -20.64
N LEU A 13 -39.14 -19.91 -19.38
CA LEU A 13 -38.75 -18.68 -18.69
C LEU A 13 -37.22 -18.75 -18.49
N SER A 14 -36.48 -18.10 -19.37
CA SER A 14 -35.12 -17.69 -19.05
C SER A 14 -35.24 -16.60 -18.00
N ILE A 15 -35.03 -16.94 -16.74
CA ILE A 15 -34.72 -15.94 -15.71
C ILE A 15 -33.37 -15.38 -16.13
N ALA A 16 -33.34 -14.21 -16.75
CA ALA A 16 -32.14 -13.42 -16.85
C ALA A 16 -31.80 -13.03 -15.40
N MET A 17 -30.88 -13.75 -14.78
CA MET A 17 -30.18 -13.23 -13.62
C MET A 17 -29.38 -12.03 -14.14
N PHE A 18 -29.89 -10.83 -13.92
CA PHE A 18 -29.07 -9.63 -13.99
C PHE A 18 -28.11 -9.73 -12.81
N ALA A 19 -26.82 -9.91 -13.05
CA ALA A 19 -25.82 -9.69 -12.04
C ALA A 19 -26.08 -8.28 -11.46
N GLN A 20 -26.33 -8.23 -10.17
CA GLN A 20 -26.55 -6.94 -9.49
C GLN A 20 -25.18 -6.30 -9.39
N SER A 21 -24.92 -5.25 -10.16
CA SER A 21 -23.65 -4.54 -10.09
C SER A 21 -23.50 -3.90 -8.70
N ARG A 22 -22.28 -3.97 -8.17
CA ARG A 22 -21.93 -3.33 -6.91
C ARG A 22 -22.22 -1.82 -6.98
N ALA A 23 -23.12 -1.34 -6.14
CA ALA A 23 -23.45 0.08 -6.06
C ALA A 23 -22.59 0.73 -4.98
N VAL A 24 -21.89 1.81 -5.34
CA VAL A 24 -21.17 2.65 -4.39
C VAL A 24 -22.19 3.57 -3.71
N LEU A 25 -22.37 3.42 -2.40
CA LEU A 25 -23.27 4.22 -1.58
C LEU A 25 -22.57 5.43 -0.98
N LEU A 26 -21.27 5.29 -0.68
CA LEU A 26 -20.39 6.35 -0.22
C LEU A 26 -18.97 6.03 -0.65
N ASN A 27 -18.24 7.06 -1.08
CA ASN A 27 -16.79 6.97 -1.32
C ASN A 27 -16.16 8.30 -0.88
N GLU A 28 -15.19 8.23 0.00
CA GLU A 28 -14.45 9.39 0.52
C GLU A 28 -12.95 9.09 0.53
N THR A 29 -12.20 9.89 -0.19
CA THR A 29 -10.75 9.75 -0.39
C THR A 29 -9.95 10.81 0.34
N PHE A 30 -10.59 11.71 1.07
CA PHE A 30 -9.98 12.78 1.86
C PHE A 30 -8.94 13.64 1.12
N ASP A 31 -9.00 13.74 -0.21
CA ASP A 31 -8.01 14.43 -1.08
C ASP A 31 -7.88 15.95 -0.82
N SER A 32 -8.46 16.48 0.22
CA SER A 32 -8.38 17.89 0.59
C SER A 32 -8.10 18.09 2.08
N MET A 33 -7.46 19.21 2.43
CA MET A 33 -7.16 19.59 3.83
C MET A 33 -8.38 20.08 4.61
N THR A 34 -9.59 19.73 4.18
CA THR A 34 -10.83 20.11 4.86
C THR A 34 -11.70 18.88 5.09
N MET A 35 -12.35 18.82 6.27
CA MET A 35 -13.35 17.78 6.55
C MET A 35 -14.42 17.79 5.46
N PRO A 36 -14.72 16.63 4.83
CA PRO A 36 -15.73 16.54 3.79
C PRO A 36 -17.13 16.92 4.29
N GLU A 37 -17.99 17.38 3.38
CA GLU A 37 -19.36 17.80 3.72
C GLU A 37 -20.17 16.63 4.32
N GLY A 38 -20.82 16.88 5.45
CA GLY A 38 -21.63 15.90 6.15
C GLY A 38 -20.87 14.95 7.07
N TRP A 39 -19.55 14.90 6.97
CA TRP A 39 -18.72 14.15 7.93
C TRP A 39 -18.59 14.91 9.24
N SER A 40 -18.47 14.18 10.35
CA SER A 40 -18.30 14.80 11.67
C SER A 40 -17.53 13.88 12.63
N ILE A 41 -16.94 14.51 13.64
CA ILE A 41 -16.30 13.80 14.76
C ILE A 41 -17.21 13.94 15.97
N ILE A 42 -17.49 12.82 16.65
CA ILE A 42 -18.29 12.79 17.87
C ILE A 42 -17.66 11.90 18.93
N GLY A 43 -18.06 12.10 20.20
CA GLY A 43 -17.53 11.36 21.36
C GLY A 43 -16.37 12.10 22.01
N ASP A 44 -15.38 11.34 22.52
CA ASP A 44 -14.23 11.88 23.21
C ASP A 44 -13.16 12.34 22.20
N GLY A 45 -12.35 13.34 22.55
CA GLY A 45 -11.20 13.76 21.77
C GLY A 45 -11.53 14.29 20.37
N ILE A 46 -12.60 15.08 20.22
CA ILE A 46 -12.96 15.72 18.93
C ILE A 46 -11.78 16.55 18.40
N GLU A 47 -11.07 17.22 19.29
CA GLU A 47 -9.91 18.05 18.99
C GLU A 47 -8.64 17.26 18.61
N ASN A 48 -8.66 15.95 18.72
CA ASN A 48 -7.54 15.07 18.34
C ASN A 48 -7.54 14.74 16.83
N TRP A 49 -8.64 14.99 16.12
CA TRP A 49 -8.77 14.67 14.70
C TRP A 49 -8.33 15.84 13.82
N HIS A 50 -7.49 15.55 12.84
CA HIS A 50 -6.90 16.52 11.93
C HIS A 50 -6.81 15.96 10.51
N MET A 51 -6.64 16.86 9.53
CA MET A 51 -6.26 16.51 8.16
C MET A 51 -4.74 16.60 8.02
N SER A 52 -4.15 15.75 7.17
CA SER A 52 -2.73 15.72 6.85
C SER A 52 -2.52 15.74 5.33
N GLU A 53 -1.41 16.30 4.88
CA GLU A 53 -0.93 16.23 3.49
C GLU A 53 -0.12 14.95 3.21
N THR A 54 -0.15 13.98 4.13
CA THR A 54 0.55 12.70 4.01
C THR A 54 -0.35 11.64 3.38
N ASN A 55 0.20 10.45 3.13
CA ASN A 55 -0.51 9.26 2.65
C ASN A 55 -0.06 8.00 3.42
N ASN A 56 0.08 8.12 4.72
CA ASN A 56 0.55 7.03 5.60
C ASN A 56 -0.42 5.84 5.62
N ALA A 57 -1.73 6.10 5.56
CA ALA A 57 -2.75 5.05 5.46
C ALA A 57 -2.70 4.30 4.12
N GLY A 58 -2.08 4.88 3.10
CA GLY A 58 -2.09 4.42 1.71
C GLY A 58 -3.23 5.12 0.93
N GLY A 59 -3.10 5.25 -0.37
CA GLY A 59 -3.96 6.08 -1.21
C GLY A 59 -3.20 7.32 -1.70
N GLU A 60 -3.93 8.28 -2.25
CA GLU A 60 -3.37 9.58 -2.62
C GLU A 60 -3.25 10.47 -1.35
N ALA A 61 -2.54 11.57 -1.44
CA ALA A 61 -2.57 12.58 -0.39
C ALA A 61 -3.79 13.51 -0.63
N CYS A 62 -4.57 13.89 0.39
CA CYS A 62 -4.34 13.87 1.84
C CYS A 62 -5.04 12.69 2.54
N GLU A 63 -5.03 12.75 3.87
CA GLU A 63 -5.68 11.75 4.74
C GLU A 63 -6.18 12.38 6.05
N ILE A 64 -7.12 11.74 6.75
CA ILE A 64 -7.55 12.14 8.09
C ILE A 64 -6.84 11.32 9.15
N TYR A 65 -6.48 11.92 10.30
CA TYR A 65 -5.81 11.20 11.38
C TYR A 65 -6.27 11.61 12.77
N LEU A 66 -6.18 10.65 13.71
CA LEU A 66 -6.31 10.84 15.15
C LEU A 66 -4.92 11.03 15.76
N HIS A 67 -4.72 12.13 16.49
CA HIS A 67 -3.48 12.47 17.18
C HIS A 67 -3.58 12.14 18.67
N TYR A 68 -2.46 11.77 19.31
CA TYR A 68 -2.44 11.41 20.74
C TYR A 68 -2.81 12.56 21.67
N HIS A 69 -2.55 13.81 21.32
CA HIS A 69 -2.72 14.96 22.20
C HIS A 69 -3.84 15.89 21.72
N PRO A 70 -4.69 16.42 22.63
CA PRO A 70 -4.71 16.21 24.07
C PRO A 70 -5.05 14.77 24.47
N ILE A 71 -4.45 14.29 25.60
CA ILE A 71 -4.66 12.90 26.04
C ILE A 71 -6.03 12.77 26.68
N PHE A 72 -6.80 11.78 26.23
CA PHE A 72 -7.91 11.18 27.00
C PHE A 72 -7.61 9.72 27.33
N TYR A 73 -8.05 9.23 28.49
CA TYR A 73 -7.62 7.93 29.03
C TYR A 73 -8.76 6.94 28.87
N PHE A 74 -9.59 6.63 28.46
CA PHE A 74 -10.67 5.67 28.29
C PHE A 74 -11.90 6.36 27.69
N GLY A 75 -12.00 6.26 26.40
CA GLY A 75 -13.10 6.87 25.69
C GLY A 75 -13.23 6.36 24.27
N GLN A 76 -14.32 6.75 23.63
CA GLN A 76 -14.59 6.41 22.25
C GLN A 76 -14.69 7.70 21.42
N SER A 77 -13.87 7.76 20.38
CA SER A 77 -13.86 8.82 19.40
C SER A 77 -14.29 8.29 18.03
N ARG A 78 -15.25 8.94 17.39
CA ARG A 78 -15.89 8.45 16.18
C ARG A 78 -15.78 9.44 15.03
N LEU A 79 -15.23 8.96 13.91
CA LEU A 79 -15.36 9.60 12.60
C LEU A 79 -16.66 9.09 11.96
N THR A 80 -17.63 9.97 11.72
CA THR A 80 -18.96 9.58 11.24
C THR A 80 -19.23 10.07 9.83
N THR A 81 -19.86 9.21 9.03
CA THR A 81 -20.32 9.54 7.69
C THR A 81 -21.54 10.45 7.69
N PRO A 82 -21.86 11.11 6.56
CA PRO A 82 -23.22 11.54 6.28
C PRO A 82 -24.21 10.36 6.37
N PRO A 83 -25.50 10.60 6.63
CA PRO A 83 -26.52 9.56 6.60
C PRO A 83 -26.73 9.02 5.18
N ILE A 84 -26.94 7.70 5.08
CA ILE A 84 -27.13 6.95 3.84
C ILE A 84 -28.51 6.28 3.88
N ASP A 85 -29.25 6.33 2.77
CA ASP A 85 -30.49 5.56 2.60
C ASP A 85 -30.13 4.10 2.25
N LEU A 86 -30.45 3.19 3.17
CA LEU A 86 -30.25 1.74 3.00
C LEU A 86 -31.58 1.00 2.80
N THR A 87 -32.64 1.68 2.38
CA THR A 87 -33.94 1.05 2.18
C THR A 87 -33.83 -0.15 1.23
N GLY A 88 -34.20 -1.34 1.72
CA GLY A 88 -34.13 -2.60 0.97
C GLY A 88 -32.76 -3.26 0.94
N ILE A 89 -31.75 -2.70 1.61
CA ILE A 89 -30.39 -3.25 1.70
C ILE A 89 -30.23 -3.91 3.06
N SER A 90 -29.86 -5.20 3.08
CA SER A 90 -29.71 -6.02 4.29
C SER A 90 -28.29 -6.06 4.83
N SER A 91 -27.31 -5.79 3.98
CA SER A 91 -25.88 -5.74 4.32
C SER A 91 -25.12 -4.85 3.34
N VAL A 92 -23.99 -4.34 3.76
CA VAL A 92 -23.05 -3.57 2.94
C VAL A 92 -21.62 -3.99 3.25
N THR A 93 -20.71 -3.77 2.31
CA THR A 93 -19.28 -3.83 2.60
C THR A 93 -18.77 -2.44 2.92
N VAL A 94 -18.08 -2.30 4.07
CA VAL A 94 -17.32 -1.11 4.45
C VAL A 94 -15.85 -1.41 4.23
N SER A 95 -15.20 -0.60 3.41
CA SER A 95 -13.77 -0.73 3.12
C SER A 95 -13.06 0.58 3.47
N PHE A 96 -11.85 0.49 4.00
CA PHE A 96 -10.97 1.64 4.24
C PHE A 96 -9.53 1.21 4.43
N LYS A 97 -8.62 2.15 4.25
CA LYS A 97 -7.20 2.00 4.57
C LYS A 97 -6.88 2.70 5.87
N HIS A 98 -5.95 2.17 6.65
CA HIS A 98 -5.44 2.86 7.82
C HIS A 98 -3.99 2.52 8.13
N TYR A 99 -3.30 3.46 8.79
CA TYR A 99 -1.97 3.24 9.35
C TYR A 99 -2.03 3.52 10.85
N PHE A 100 -1.66 2.52 11.64
CA PHE A 100 -1.56 2.62 13.10
C PHE A 100 -0.10 2.87 13.48
N ASP A 101 0.15 3.99 14.16
CA ASP A 101 1.45 4.39 14.72
C ASP A 101 1.37 4.30 16.24
N ASN A 102 1.95 3.24 16.76
CA ASN A 102 1.82 2.83 18.15
C ASN A 102 2.91 3.45 19.02
N PHE A 103 2.53 4.03 20.14
CA PHE A 103 3.48 4.58 21.12
C PHE A 103 3.83 3.61 22.26
N SER A 104 2.97 2.65 22.56
CA SER A 104 3.05 1.83 23.76
C SER A 104 2.90 0.34 23.47
N THR A 105 3.01 -0.50 24.52
CA THR A 105 2.72 -1.93 24.43
C THR A 105 1.25 -2.27 24.73
N TRP A 106 0.41 -1.27 24.98
CA TRP A 106 -1.02 -1.45 25.24
C TRP A 106 -1.78 -1.46 23.94
N VAL A 107 -2.85 -2.24 23.91
CA VAL A 107 -3.74 -2.33 22.76
C VAL A 107 -4.63 -1.08 22.65
N SER A 108 -4.98 -0.73 21.42
CA SER A 108 -6.04 0.21 21.07
C SER A 108 -7.02 -0.49 20.14
N SER A 109 -8.30 -0.22 20.30
CA SER A 109 -9.35 -0.87 19.50
C SER A 109 -9.87 0.07 18.42
N LEU A 110 -10.00 -0.48 17.22
CA LEU A 110 -10.68 0.12 16.09
C LEU A 110 -11.99 -0.62 15.85
N GLY A 111 -13.06 0.10 15.55
CA GLY A 111 -14.33 -0.55 15.26
C GLY A 111 -15.14 0.16 14.19
N ILE A 112 -16.12 -0.58 13.65
CA ILE A 112 -17.16 -0.07 12.76
C ILE A 112 -18.50 -0.20 13.51
N ALA A 113 -19.29 0.85 13.51
CA ALA A 113 -20.65 0.81 14.06
C ALA A 113 -21.60 1.63 13.18
N THR A 114 -22.91 1.35 13.32
CA THR A 114 -23.99 2.04 12.60
C THR A 114 -24.97 2.67 13.57
N SER A 115 -25.67 3.69 13.10
CA SER A 115 -26.73 4.37 13.85
C SER A 115 -27.82 4.81 12.88
N SER A 116 -29.06 4.53 13.20
CA SER A 116 -30.25 5.01 12.47
C SER A 116 -31.06 6.07 13.24
N ASP A 117 -30.54 6.55 14.36
CA ASP A 117 -31.17 7.54 15.23
C ASP A 117 -30.34 8.82 15.40
N ASN A 118 -29.60 9.19 14.33
CA ASN A 118 -28.72 10.36 14.26
C ASN A 118 -27.58 10.34 15.31
N GLY A 119 -27.00 9.16 15.57
CA GLY A 119 -25.86 9.01 16.45
C GLY A 119 -26.18 8.96 17.94
N ASN A 120 -27.47 8.87 18.33
CA ASN A 120 -27.84 8.73 19.74
C ASN A 120 -27.48 7.35 20.30
N THR A 121 -27.65 6.29 19.48
CA THR A 121 -27.21 4.92 19.80
C THR A 121 -26.40 4.33 18.63
N TRP A 122 -25.47 3.43 18.96
CA TRP A 122 -24.58 2.82 17.98
C TRP A 122 -24.60 1.29 18.11
N ASN A 123 -24.83 0.61 16.98
CA ASN A 123 -24.78 -0.82 16.85
C ASN A 123 -23.40 -1.22 16.30
N THR A 124 -22.55 -1.81 17.14
CA THR A 124 -21.21 -2.27 16.72
C THR A 124 -21.34 -3.43 15.74
N ALA A 125 -20.71 -3.29 14.58
CA ALA A 125 -20.64 -4.32 13.53
C ALA A 125 -19.35 -5.12 13.61
N TRP A 126 -18.23 -4.46 13.94
CA TRP A 126 -16.91 -5.07 13.93
C TRP A 126 -15.96 -4.32 14.89
N THR A 127 -14.99 -5.05 15.46
CA THR A 127 -13.87 -4.48 16.23
C THR A 127 -12.60 -5.29 16.05
N GLN A 128 -11.46 -4.60 16.07
CA GLN A 128 -10.13 -5.22 16.07
C GLN A 128 -9.17 -4.44 16.97
N GLU A 129 -8.28 -5.17 17.64
CA GLU A 129 -7.24 -4.61 18.50
C GLU A 129 -5.90 -4.51 17.77
N TYR A 130 -5.18 -3.40 18.01
CA TYR A 130 -3.86 -3.12 17.45
C TYR A 130 -2.87 -2.77 18.57
N SER A 131 -1.64 -3.23 18.45
CA SER A 131 -0.55 -3.01 19.42
C SER A 131 0.82 -2.84 18.78
N THR A 132 0.89 -2.83 17.45
CA THR A 132 2.13 -2.68 16.67
C THR A 132 1.87 -1.78 15.47
N ASP A 133 2.90 -1.04 15.06
CA ASP A 133 2.83 -0.22 13.84
C ASP A 133 2.47 -1.06 12.64
N GLY A 134 1.66 -0.49 11.75
CA GLY A 134 1.31 -1.17 10.52
C GLY A 134 0.32 -0.41 9.66
N GLN A 135 0.40 -0.67 8.36
CA GLN A 135 -0.56 -0.24 7.36
C GLN A 135 -1.50 -1.40 7.05
N TYR A 136 -2.78 -1.12 7.00
CA TYR A 136 -3.82 -2.14 6.86
C TYR A 136 -4.90 -1.68 5.89
N SER A 137 -5.48 -2.64 5.17
CA SER A 137 -6.72 -2.46 4.39
C SER A 137 -7.82 -3.32 5.00
N ILE A 138 -8.94 -2.71 5.28
CA ILE A 138 -10.10 -3.37 5.89
C ILE A 138 -11.20 -3.51 4.84
N ASN A 139 -11.75 -4.72 4.74
CA ASN A 139 -12.98 -5.02 4.01
C ASN A 139 -13.89 -5.78 4.97
N GLN A 140 -15.00 -5.19 5.38
CA GLN A 140 -15.86 -5.76 6.40
C GLN A 140 -17.33 -5.72 5.99
N VAL A 141 -17.98 -6.88 5.97
CA VAL A 141 -19.43 -6.96 5.83
C VAL A 141 -20.10 -6.44 7.10
N VAL A 142 -21.01 -5.50 6.92
CA VAL A 142 -21.81 -4.87 7.98
C VAL A 142 -23.27 -5.23 7.78
N ALA A 143 -23.85 -5.92 8.78
CA ALA A 143 -25.26 -6.34 8.81
C ALA A 143 -25.80 -6.14 10.24
N THR A 144 -26.09 -4.89 10.61
CA THR A 144 -26.64 -4.52 11.91
C THR A 144 -28.16 -4.36 11.85
N ASP A 145 -28.80 -4.11 13.00
CA ASP A 145 -30.22 -3.79 13.10
C ASP A 145 -30.61 -2.46 12.43
N ASP A 146 -29.63 -1.68 11.96
CA ASP A 146 -29.86 -0.43 11.23
C ASP A 146 -30.03 -0.63 9.72
N MET A 147 -29.70 -1.82 9.19
CA MET A 147 -29.89 -2.11 7.77
C MET A 147 -31.36 -2.02 7.38
N GLY A 148 -31.62 -1.62 6.14
CA GLY A 148 -32.97 -1.43 5.60
C GLY A 148 -33.65 -0.12 5.98
N LYS A 149 -33.02 0.76 6.75
CA LYS A 149 -33.55 2.08 7.13
C LYS A 149 -33.07 3.18 6.18
N ASP A 150 -33.81 4.27 6.13
CA ASP A 150 -33.60 5.39 5.18
C ASP A 150 -32.60 6.47 5.68
N ASN A 151 -32.08 6.32 6.91
CA ASN A 151 -31.20 7.30 7.53
C ASN A 151 -30.15 6.60 8.40
N VAL A 152 -29.15 5.99 7.80
CA VAL A 152 -28.12 5.22 8.50
C VAL A 152 -26.77 5.93 8.41
N MET A 153 -26.22 6.27 9.57
CA MET A 153 -24.84 6.75 9.70
C MET A 153 -23.92 5.58 10.02
N PHE A 154 -22.74 5.58 9.44
CA PHE A 154 -21.65 4.71 9.81
C PHE A 154 -20.62 5.50 10.60
N CYS A 155 -19.88 4.81 11.45
CA CYS A 155 -18.66 5.38 12.01
C CYS A 155 -17.51 4.38 12.02
N ILE A 156 -16.31 4.92 11.82
CA ILE A 156 -15.08 4.29 12.24
C ILE A 156 -14.76 4.89 13.60
N TYR A 157 -14.51 4.05 14.62
CA TYR A 157 -14.27 4.56 15.96
C TYR A 157 -13.02 3.97 16.60
N PHE A 158 -12.32 4.84 17.30
CA PHE A 158 -11.27 4.49 18.26
C PHE A 158 -11.89 4.23 19.62
N ASP A 159 -11.45 3.17 20.31
CA ASP A 159 -11.79 2.87 21.72
C ASP A 159 -10.51 2.58 22.50
N GLY A 160 -10.21 3.43 23.46
CA GLY A 160 -8.99 3.28 24.27
C GLY A 160 -8.49 4.57 24.88
N SER A 161 -7.18 4.61 25.10
CA SER A 161 -6.45 5.80 25.56
C SER A 161 -5.55 6.33 24.46
N THR A 162 -5.66 7.61 24.13
CA THR A 162 -4.77 8.23 23.13
C THR A 162 -3.31 8.29 23.59
N SER A 163 -3.00 8.01 24.87
CA SER A 163 -1.62 7.84 25.33
C SER A 163 -0.92 6.59 24.77
N ASN A 164 -1.68 5.70 24.11
CA ASN A 164 -1.16 4.45 23.54
C ASN A 164 -0.70 4.59 22.09
N ILE A 165 -1.03 5.69 21.43
CA ILE A 165 -0.75 5.94 20.01
C ILE A 165 0.11 7.20 19.86
N ASP A 166 0.86 7.30 18.76
CA ASP A 166 1.37 8.57 18.25
C ASP A 166 0.35 9.15 17.26
N TYR A 167 -0.04 8.35 16.25
CA TYR A 167 -1.03 8.71 15.25
C TYR A 167 -1.85 7.50 14.81
N TRP A 168 -3.05 7.75 14.31
CA TRP A 168 -3.84 6.76 13.59
C TRP A 168 -4.46 7.41 12.35
N TYR A 169 -3.95 7.06 11.17
CA TYR A 169 -4.36 7.64 9.88
C TYR A 169 -5.40 6.78 9.21
N PHE A 170 -6.34 7.41 8.47
CA PHE A 170 -7.42 6.76 7.72
C PHE A 170 -7.60 7.41 6.37
N ASP A 171 -7.90 6.59 5.35
CA ASP A 171 -8.12 7.02 3.98
C ASP A 171 -9.00 6.03 3.20
N ASP A 172 -9.42 6.41 1.99
CA ASP A 172 -10.16 5.57 1.04
C ASP A 172 -11.37 4.86 1.67
N ILE A 173 -12.22 5.58 2.42
CA ILE A 173 -13.41 5.00 3.06
C ILE A 173 -14.50 4.83 2.03
N SER A 174 -14.96 3.60 1.79
CA SER A 174 -16.06 3.29 0.90
C SER A 174 -17.12 2.41 1.55
N ILE A 175 -18.37 2.61 1.16
CA ILE A 175 -19.50 1.77 1.55
C ILE A 175 -20.22 1.37 0.27
N THR A 176 -20.35 0.06 0.05
CA THR A 176 -20.90 -0.49 -1.18
C THR A 176 -21.92 -1.58 -0.89
N THR A 177 -22.86 -1.79 -1.79
CA THR A 177 -23.70 -2.98 -1.73
C THR A 177 -22.87 -4.23 -2.03
N GLU A 178 -23.26 -5.38 -1.49
CA GLU A 178 -22.62 -6.64 -1.83
C GLU A 178 -23.12 -7.12 -3.21
N THR A 179 -22.24 -7.84 -3.89
CA THR A 179 -22.53 -8.60 -5.11
C THR A 179 -22.17 -10.06 -4.89
N ASP A 180 -22.76 -10.97 -5.64
CA ASP A 180 -22.46 -12.40 -5.54
C ASP A 180 -21.04 -12.67 -6.02
N LEU A 181 -20.67 -12.13 -7.18
CA LEU A 181 -19.33 -12.26 -7.78
C LEU A 181 -18.72 -10.87 -7.98
N ASP A 182 -17.53 -10.64 -7.41
CA ASP A 182 -16.74 -9.42 -7.59
C ASP A 182 -15.27 -9.77 -7.32
N LEU A 183 -14.46 -9.81 -8.37
CA LEU A 183 -13.03 -10.09 -8.27
C LEU A 183 -12.23 -8.84 -8.60
N GLU A 184 -11.52 -8.30 -7.64
CA GLU A 184 -10.65 -7.15 -7.83
C GLU A 184 -9.25 -7.57 -8.30
N LEU A 185 -8.70 -6.88 -9.31
CA LEU A 185 -7.27 -6.86 -9.61
C LEU A 185 -6.58 -5.89 -8.65
N VAL A 186 -5.92 -6.45 -7.63
CA VAL A 186 -5.24 -5.67 -6.58
C VAL A 186 -3.92 -5.08 -7.08
N SER A 187 -3.11 -5.87 -7.80
CA SER A 187 -1.80 -5.45 -8.29
C SER A 187 -1.32 -6.23 -9.50
N ASN A 188 -0.50 -5.56 -10.33
CA ASN A 188 0.39 -6.21 -11.27
C ASN A 188 1.76 -6.34 -10.61
N ASP A 189 2.14 -7.58 -10.25
CA ASP A 189 3.31 -7.88 -9.41
C ASP A 189 4.61 -8.06 -10.22
N MET A 190 4.55 -7.83 -11.53
CA MET A 190 5.78 -7.79 -12.35
C MET A 190 6.72 -6.71 -11.83
N GLN A 191 8.02 -6.95 -11.89
CA GLN A 191 8.99 -5.90 -11.56
C GLN A 191 8.99 -4.79 -12.60
N ASN A 192 9.30 -3.56 -12.18
CA ASN A 192 9.35 -2.42 -13.09
C ASN A 192 10.53 -2.52 -14.07
N ASP A 193 11.64 -3.16 -13.65
CA ASP A 193 12.86 -3.30 -14.40
C ASP A 193 13.16 -4.78 -14.67
N LEU A 194 13.13 -5.19 -15.94
CA LEU A 194 13.25 -6.57 -16.38
C LEU A 194 14.41 -6.77 -17.35
N ALA A 195 14.88 -8.01 -17.46
CA ALA A 195 15.79 -8.42 -18.54
C ALA A 195 15.02 -8.85 -19.78
N ALA A 196 15.62 -8.65 -20.95
CA ALA A 196 15.10 -9.16 -22.21
C ALA A 196 15.01 -10.70 -22.18
N GLY A 197 13.96 -11.24 -22.81
CA GLY A 197 13.66 -12.68 -22.84
C GLY A 197 12.31 -13.01 -22.20
N ASP A 198 12.21 -14.22 -21.67
CA ASP A 198 10.97 -14.76 -21.09
C ASP A 198 10.76 -14.23 -19.65
N ASN A 199 9.73 -13.40 -19.48
CA ASN A 199 9.35 -12.81 -18.19
C ASN A 199 8.01 -13.38 -17.72
N GLU A 200 7.93 -13.73 -16.44
CA GLU A 200 6.68 -14.16 -15.80
C GLU A 200 5.74 -12.97 -15.66
N VAL A 201 4.45 -13.19 -15.97
CA VAL A 201 3.38 -12.22 -15.73
C VAL A 201 2.65 -12.65 -14.48
N VAL A 202 2.81 -11.87 -13.42
CA VAL A 202 2.32 -12.16 -12.06
C VAL A 202 1.41 -11.04 -11.61
N PHE A 203 0.29 -11.40 -10.97
CA PHE A 203 -0.70 -10.45 -10.48
C PHE A 203 -1.40 -10.98 -9.24
N THR A 204 -1.94 -10.08 -8.44
CA THR A 204 -2.71 -10.42 -7.25
C THR A 204 -4.16 -10.01 -7.44
N VAL A 205 -5.07 -10.89 -7.03
CA VAL A 205 -6.51 -10.71 -7.05
C VAL A 205 -7.09 -10.84 -5.65
N GLN A 206 -8.27 -10.24 -5.41
CA GLN A 206 -9.03 -10.39 -4.18
C GLN A 206 -10.51 -10.65 -4.50
N ASN A 207 -11.13 -11.61 -3.82
CA ASN A 207 -12.56 -11.86 -3.92
C ASN A 207 -13.32 -10.87 -3.02
N LEU A 208 -14.03 -9.91 -3.61
CA LEU A 208 -14.91 -8.97 -2.90
C LEU A 208 -16.38 -9.38 -2.94
N GLY A 209 -16.72 -10.43 -3.72
CA GLY A 209 -18.06 -11.00 -3.80
C GLY A 209 -18.42 -11.84 -2.58
N SER A 210 -19.70 -12.08 -2.38
CA SER A 210 -20.20 -12.94 -1.28
C SER A 210 -20.06 -14.42 -1.56
N GLU A 211 -19.94 -14.84 -2.83
CA GLU A 211 -19.71 -16.22 -3.23
C GLU A 211 -18.23 -16.55 -3.36
N SER A 212 -17.88 -17.81 -3.09
CA SER A 212 -16.52 -18.32 -3.34
C SER A 212 -16.20 -18.36 -4.83
N ILE A 213 -14.99 -17.93 -5.19
CA ILE A 213 -14.50 -17.98 -6.56
C ILE A 213 -13.66 -19.24 -6.76
N THR A 214 -14.03 -20.02 -7.77
CA THR A 214 -13.38 -21.30 -8.10
C THR A 214 -12.70 -21.29 -9.46
N SER A 215 -13.02 -20.31 -10.32
CA SER A 215 -12.44 -20.18 -11.66
C SER A 215 -12.36 -18.71 -12.06
N ILE A 216 -11.23 -18.31 -12.63
CA ILE A 216 -10.95 -16.97 -13.14
C ILE A 216 -10.42 -17.11 -14.57
N GLU A 217 -11.04 -16.44 -15.54
CA GLU A 217 -10.45 -16.24 -16.84
C GLU A 217 -9.84 -14.84 -16.91
N ALA A 218 -8.52 -14.76 -17.13
CA ALA A 218 -7.79 -13.51 -17.21
C ALA A 218 -6.98 -13.42 -18.50
N ARG A 219 -6.67 -12.21 -18.92
CA ARG A 219 -5.83 -11.91 -20.08
C ARG A 219 -4.75 -10.92 -19.70
N TYR A 220 -3.55 -11.12 -20.24
CA TYR A 220 -2.57 -10.04 -20.26
C TYR A 220 -2.26 -9.61 -21.70
N GLU A 221 -1.93 -8.34 -21.85
CA GLU A 221 -1.49 -7.71 -23.08
C GLU A 221 -0.20 -6.91 -22.83
N VAL A 222 0.83 -7.13 -23.69
CA VAL A 222 2.10 -6.40 -23.61
C VAL A 222 2.73 -6.36 -25.01
N GLY A 223 2.95 -5.17 -25.57
CA GLY A 223 3.38 -5.02 -26.96
C GLY A 223 2.40 -5.71 -27.92
N ASP A 224 2.90 -6.64 -28.73
CA ASP A 224 2.09 -7.44 -29.68
C ASP A 224 1.60 -8.78 -29.07
N ILE A 225 1.88 -9.04 -27.79
CA ILE A 225 1.51 -10.27 -27.10
C ILE A 225 0.14 -10.08 -26.44
N SER A 226 -0.78 -11.02 -26.65
CA SER A 226 -2.07 -11.09 -25.96
C SER A 226 -2.37 -12.55 -25.65
N ILE A 227 -2.44 -12.90 -24.36
CA ILE A 227 -2.62 -14.27 -23.86
C ILE A 227 -3.75 -14.29 -22.86
N SER A 228 -4.71 -15.22 -23.07
CA SER A 228 -5.78 -15.52 -22.10
C SER A 228 -5.54 -16.89 -21.48
N GLU A 229 -5.85 -17.01 -20.19
CA GLU A 229 -5.71 -18.25 -19.42
C GLU A 229 -6.82 -18.37 -18.38
N THR A 230 -7.20 -19.62 -18.06
CA THR A 230 -8.17 -19.92 -17.00
C THR A 230 -7.44 -20.49 -15.80
N PHE A 231 -7.59 -19.83 -14.66
CA PHE A 231 -7.03 -20.23 -13.36
C PHE A 231 -8.09 -20.98 -12.55
N SER A 232 -7.70 -22.14 -12.01
CA SER A 232 -8.51 -22.82 -10.99
C SER A 232 -8.04 -22.36 -9.61
N VAL A 233 -8.94 -21.81 -8.82
CA VAL A 233 -8.69 -21.22 -7.50
C VAL A 233 -9.72 -21.75 -6.50
N ASP A 234 -9.57 -21.41 -5.22
CA ASP A 234 -10.57 -21.64 -4.17
C ASP A 234 -10.48 -20.44 -3.20
N MET A 235 -11.19 -19.37 -3.52
CA MET A 235 -11.10 -18.10 -2.81
C MET A 235 -12.42 -17.78 -2.11
N ALA A 236 -12.40 -17.80 -0.78
CA ALA A 236 -13.50 -17.28 0.02
C ALA A 236 -13.59 -15.74 -0.08
N GLN A 237 -14.70 -15.17 0.38
CA GLN A 237 -14.86 -13.72 0.45
C GLN A 237 -13.69 -13.06 1.20
N PHE A 238 -13.15 -11.96 0.66
CA PHE A 238 -12.00 -11.19 1.11
C PHE A 238 -10.64 -11.90 1.07
N GLU A 239 -10.59 -13.11 0.56
CA GLU A 239 -9.32 -13.80 0.33
C GLU A 239 -8.60 -13.22 -0.89
N SER A 240 -7.28 -13.01 -0.75
CA SER A 240 -6.39 -12.58 -1.82
C SER A 240 -5.51 -13.72 -2.26
N GLN A 241 -5.24 -13.81 -3.57
CA GLN A 241 -4.36 -14.82 -4.13
C GLN A 241 -3.48 -14.22 -5.23
N GLN A 242 -2.19 -14.56 -5.21
CA GLN A 242 -1.26 -14.24 -6.28
C GLN A 242 -1.32 -15.35 -7.35
N LEU A 243 -1.42 -14.94 -8.62
CA LEU A 243 -1.52 -15.81 -9.78
C LEU A 243 -0.39 -15.50 -10.77
N THR A 244 0.04 -16.54 -11.50
CA THR A 244 1.07 -16.41 -12.53
C THR A 244 0.59 -17.07 -13.80
N PHE A 245 0.64 -16.37 -14.93
CA PHE A 245 0.36 -16.95 -16.24
C PHE A 245 1.39 -18.04 -16.58
N GLU A 246 0.92 -19.17 -17.10
CA GLU A 246 1.81 -20.26 -17.55
C GLU A 246 2.67 -19.80 -18.75
N ASN A 247 2.07 -19.03 -19.66
CA ASN A 247 2.76 -18.47 -20.82
C ASN A 247 3.46 -17.15 -20.46
N LYS A 248 4.79 -17.18 -20.48
CA LYS A 248 5.63 -16.01 -20.21
C LYS A 248 5.61 -15.01 -21.36
N ALA A 249 5.80 -13.74 -21.04
CA ALA A 249 6.00 -12.67 -22.02
C ALA A 249 7.46 -12.65 -22.49
N ASN A 250 7.72 -12.98 -23.77
CA ASN A 250 9.05 -12.85 -24.35
C ASN A 250 9.25 -11.43 -24.87
N LEU A 251 10.02 -10.62 -24.14
CA LEU A 251 10.19 -9.18 -24.38
C LEU A 251 11.59 -8.84 -24.89
N LEU A 252 11.65 -7.93 -25.84
CA LEU A 252 12.89 -7.28 -26.28
C LEU A 252 13.15 -6.03 -25.45
N PRO A 253 14.38 -5.47 -25.46
CA PRO A 253 14.65 -4.20 -24.77
C PRO A 253 13.72 -3.08 -25.26
N GLY A 254 13.12 -2.35 -24.30
CA GLY A 254 12.16 -1.27 -24.56
C GLY A 254 11.29 -0.97 -23.35
N ASN A 255 10.44 0.04 -23.47
CA ASN A 255 9.42 0.37 -22.47
C ASN A 255 8.08 -0.20 -22.93
N TYR A 256 7.36 -0.83 -22.04
CA TYR A 256 6.09 -1.47 -22.31
C TYR A 256 5.06 -1.06 -21.26
N ASN A 257 3.80 -0.98 -21.69
CA ASN A 257 2.64 -0.98 -20.81
C ASN A 257 2.09 -2.42 -20.77
N VAL A 258 2.02 -3.01 -19.59
CA VAL A 258 1.42 -4.32 -19.35
C VAL A 258 0.02 -4.11 -18.82
N LYS A 259 -0.97 -4.53 -19.59
CA LYS A 259 -2.38 -4.56 -19.18
C LYS A 259 -2.74 -5.97 -18.77
N ILE A 260 -3.39 -6.11 -17.60
CA ILE A 260 -4.03 -7.35 -17.14
C ILE A 260 -5.52 -7.07 -16.99
N GLU A 261 -6.36 -8.01 -17.40
CA GLU A 261 -7.81 -7.89 -17.43
C GLU A 261 -8.48 -9.19 -17.01
N ILE A 262 -9.44 -9.12 -16.08
CA ILE A 262 -10.35 -10.21 -15.75
C ILE A 262 -11.46 -10.27 -16.81
N LEU A 263 -11.65 -11.43 -17.42
CA LEU A 263 -12.64 -11.66 -18.48
C LEU A 263 -13.90 -12.32 -17.97
N SER A 264 -13.77 -13.26 -17.02
CA SER A 264 -14.92 -13.92 -16.39
C SER A 264 -14.54 -14.51 -15.03
N VAL A 265 -15.53 -14.64 -14.15
CA VAL A 265 -15.41 -15.22 -12.79
C VAL A 265 -16.46 -16.31 -12.65
N ASN A 266 -16.06 -17.55 -12.27
CA ASN A 266 -16.91 -18.72 -12.21
C ASN A 266 -17.70 -18.99 -13.52
N GLY A 267 -17.14 -18.57 -14.68
CA GLY A 267 -17.79 -18.68 -15.99
C GLY A 267 -18.93 -17.69 -16.22
N GLY A 268 -19.11 -16.72 -15.32
CA GLY A 268 -20.07 -15.60 -15.42
C GLY A 268 -19.38 -14.25 -15.58
N GLU A 269 -20.19 -13.21 -15.68
CA GLU A 269 -19.73 -11.83 -15.66
C GLU A 269 -19.41 -11.40 -14.23
N ASP A 270 -18.37 -10.61 -14.05
CA ASP A 270 -18.02 -9.98 -12.78
C ASP A 270 -19.03 -8.86 -12.44
N GLY A 271 -19.42 -8.75 -11.18
CA GLY A 271 -20.40 -7.77 -10.71
C GLY A 271 -19.85 -6.34 -10.67
N ASN A 272 -18.51 -6.15 -10.80
CA ASN A 272 -17.88 -4.84 -10.79
C ASN A 272 -16.76 -4.73 -11.83
N LEU A 273 -17.10 -4.40 -13.05
CA LEU A 273 -16.14 -4.30 -14.16
C LEU A 273 -15.10 -3.16 -13.99
N SER A 274 -15.28 -2.25 -13.04
CA SER A 274 -14.39 -1.09 -12.87
C SER A 274 -13.05 -1.44 -12.22
N ASN A 275 -12.97 -2.58 -11.51
CA ASN A 275 -11.77 -3.08 -10.84
C ASN A 275 -11.13 -4.30 -11.56
N ASN A 276 -11.59 -4.60 -12.80
CA ASN A 276 -11.16 -5.76 -13.58
C ASN A 276 -9.96 -5.48 -14.50
N VAL A 277 -9.40 -4.29 -14.48
CA VAL A 277 -8.28 -3.91 -15.34
C VAL A 277 -7.23 -3.18 -14.54
N ILE A 278 -5.97 -3.63 -14.70
CA ILE A 278 -4.81 -2.93 -14.17
C ILE A 278 -3.75 -2.76 -15.26
N GLU A 279 -3.12 -1.61 -15.29
CA GLU A 279 -2.03 -1.29 -16.21
C GLU A 279 -0.76 -0.91 -15.45
N LYS A 280 0.39 -1.35 -15.96
CA LYS A 280 1.69 -1.06 -15.36
C LYS A 280 2.75 -0.82 -16.42
N GLU A 281 3.50 0.26 -16.30
CA GLU A 281 4.69 0.50 -17.11
C GLU A 281 5.88 -0.31 -16.60
N ILE A 282 6.57 -0.97 -17.51
CA ILE A 282 7.79 -1.72 -17.23
C ILE A 282 8.90 -1.31 -18.21
N ASN A 283 10.14 -1.39 -17.76
CA ASN A 283 11.34 -1.16 -18.57
C ASN A 283 12.09 -2.47 -18.73
N VAL A 284 12.34 -2.87 -19.98
CA VAL A 284 13.09 -4.08 -20.32
C VAL A 284 14.47 -3.68 -20.85
N ALA A 285 15.51 -4.13 -20.18
CA ALA A 285 16.91 -3.85 -20.56
C ALA A 285 17.60 -5.10 -21.12
N LEU A 286 18.82 -4.96 -21.66
CA LEU A 286 19.63 -6.12 -22.09
C LEU A 286 19.92 -7.10 -20.96
N GLY A 287 19.90 -6.64 -19.71
CA GLY A 287 20.04 -7.43 -18.51
C GLY A 287 19.75 -6.63 -17.27
N VAL A 288 19.70 -7.29 -16.14
CA VAL A 288 19.52 -6.67 -14.80
C VAL A 288 20.47 -7.34 -13.80
N THR A 289 20.68 -6.68 -12.68
CA THR A 289 21.43 -7.21 -11.54
C THR A 289 20.70 -6.90 -10.25
N GLN A 290 21.04 -7.61 -9.16
CA GLN A 290 20.53 -7.29 -7.84
C GLN A 290 20.91 -5.88 -7.43
N ARG A 291 19.94 -5.07 -7.04
CA ARG A 291 20.20 -3.75 -6.45
C ARG A 291 20.78 -3.92 -5.07
N ILE A 292 21.83 -3.15 -4.79
CA ILE A 292 22.37 -2.95 -3.44
C ILE A 292 22.05 -1.51 -3.05
N PRO A 293 21.00 -1.26 -2.25
CA PRO A 293 20.63 0.07 -1.81
C PRO A 293 21.78 0.78 -1.10
N MET A 294 21.91 2.09 -1.32
CA MET A 294 22.93 2.91 -0.67
C MET A 294 22.31 3.76 0.43
N ILE A 295 22.88 3.69 1.61
CA ILE A 295 22.49 4.47 2.78
C ILE A 295 23.65 5.36 3.18
N GLU A 296 23.41 6.67 3.23
CA GLU A 296 24.35 7.67 3.70
C GLU A 296 23.76 8.39 4.90
N HIS A 297 24.41 8.30 6.04
CA HIS A 297 23.89 8.78 7.32
C HIS A 297 24.79 9.87 7.89
N PHE A 298 24.32 11.11 7.87
CA PHE A 298 24.98 12.26 8.47
C PHE A 298 24.60 12.39 9.95
N SER A 299 25.62 12.40 10.82
CA SER A 299 25.42 12.38 12.26
C SER A 299 26.60 13.07 12.96
N SER A 300 26.50 13.32 14.27
CA SER A 300 27.59 13.88 15.08
C SER A 300 27.48 13.38 16.51
N SER A 301 28.64 13.20 17.17
CA SER A 301 28.71 12.85 18.59
C SER A 301 28.22 13.97 19.52
N THR A 302 28.11 15.20 19.02
CA THR A 302 27.59 16.37 19.75
C THR A 302 26.08 16.59 19.54
N CYS A 303 25.43 15.71 18.76
CA CYS A 303 24.02 15.83 18.36
C CYS A 303 23.12 14.94 19.24
N VAL A 304 22.35 15.54 20.14
CA VAL A 304 21.42 14.81 21.02
C VAL A 304 20.32 14.09 20.23
N PRO A 305 19.61 14.70 19.25
CA PRO A 305 18.61 14.00 18.45
C PRO A 305 19.16 12.82 17.64
N CYS A 306 20.46 12.83 17.32
CA CYS A 306 21.08 11.76 16.56
C CYS A 306 21.12 10.41 17.30
N VAL A 307 20.98 10.40 18.62
CA VAL A 307 21.08 9.15 19.43
C VAL A 307 19.99 8.17 19.05
N GLY A 308 18.74 8.63 18.92
CA GLY A 308 17.60 7.78 18.52
C GLY A 308 17.78 7.21 17.13
N ILE A 309 18.05 8.06 16.14
CA ILE A 309 18.25 7.64 14.74
C ILE A 309 19.47 6.72 14.59
N ASN A 310 20.57 6.99 15.29
CA ASN A 310 21.72 6.10 15.30
C ASN A 310 21.37 4.70 15.79
N SER A 311 20.53 4.58 16.84
CA SER A 311 20.09 3.29 17.37
C SER A 311 19.20 2.53 16.38
N GLN A 312 18.23 3.19 15.76
CA GLN A 312 17.34 2.59 14.77
C GLN A 312 18.13 2.12 13.54
N MET A 313 19.02 2.97 13.00
CA MET A 313 19.87 2.62 11.86
C MET A 313 20.82 1.47 12.18
N HIS A 314 21.35 1.41 13.41
CA HIS A 314 22.20 0.29 13.85
C HIS A 314 21.42 -1.03 13.87
N GLN A 315 20.21 -1.04 14.44
CA GLN A 315 19.33 -2.22 14.44
C GLN A 315 18.98 -2.66 13.02
N LEU A 316 18.62 -1.72 12.13
CA LEU A 316 18.31 -2.03 10.73
C LEU A 316 19.52 -2.68 10.03
N THR A 317 20.73 -2.12 10.21
CA THR A 317 21.94 -2.63 9.56
C THR A 317 22.37 -3.99 10.11
N GLU A 318 22.28 -4.22 11.41
CA GLU A 318 22.59 -5.52 12.01
C GLU A 318 21.61 -6.64 11.57
N ASN A 319 20.34 -6.31 11.39
CA ASN A 319 19.31 -7.27 10.97
C ASN A 319 19.37 -7.61 9.47
N ASN A 320 20.09 -6.83 8.66
CA ASN A 320 20.11 -6.98 7.19
C ASN A 320 21.51 -7.09 6.58
N PRO A 321 22.37 -8.00 7.05
CA PRO A 321 23.74 -8.11 6.55
C PRO A 321 23.77 -8.42 5.05
N GLY A 322 24.55 -7.63 4.29
CA GLY A 322 24.77 -7.84 2.86
C GLY A 322 23.67 -7.29 1.94
N LYS A 323 22.59 -6.71 2.48
CA LYS A 323 21.50 -6.14 1.68
C LYS A 323 21.73 -4.69 1.25
N PHE A 324 22.75 -3.99 1.74
CA PHE A 324 22.96 -2.55 1.51
C PHE A 324 24.44 -2.17 1.55
N ALA A 325 24.75 -0.99 1.01
CA ALA A 325 25.98 -0.26 1.26
C ALA A 325 25.69 0.88 2.26
N TYR A 326 26.45 0.97 3.35
CA TYR A 326 26.22 1.97 4.41
C TYR A 326 27.46 2.79 4.69
N THR A 327 27.32 4.11 4.59
CA THR A 327 28.37 5.04 4.99
C THR A 327 27.81 6.05 6.01
N LYS A 328 28.50 6.17 7.15
CA LYS A 328 28.19 7.17 8.17
C LYS A 328 29.18 8.32 8.10
N TYR A 329 28.66 9.54 7.97
CA TYR A 329 29.44 10.76 7.87
C TYR A 329 29.38 11.55 9.19
N PRO A 330 30.51 11.64 9.94
CA PRO A 330 30.60 12.51 11.12
C PRO A 330 30.69 13.98 10.67
N THR A 331 29.77 14.84 11.14
CA THR A 331 29.65 16.23 10.67
C THR A 331 30.22 17.25 11.64
N ASP A 332 30.52 18.47 11.12
CA ASP A 332 30.97 19.62 11.87
C ASP A 332 29.86 20.34 12.67
N ILE A 333 28.62 19.83 12.63
CA ILE A 333 27.44 20.37 13.32
C ILE A 333 26.74 19.28 14.14
N PRO A 334 25.99 19.67 15.22
CA PRO A 334 25.89 20.99 15.84
C PRO A 334 27.09 21.33 16.75
N GLY A 335 27.16 22.55 17.17
CA GLY A 335 28.16 23.05 18.17
C GLY A 335 29.61 22.98 17.68
N LEU A 336 30.43 22.19 18.37
CA LEU A 336 31.85 21.98 17.98
C LEU A 336 32.02 20.89 16.90
N GLY A 337 30.93 20.24 16.51
CA GLY A 337 30.97 19.14 15.56
C GLY A 337 31.53 17.83 16.12
N ASP A 338 31.67 16.86 15.24
CA ASP A 338 32.25 15.56 15.54
C ASP A 338 33.78 15.60 15.44
N PRO A 339 34.53 15.00 16.38
CA PRO A 339 35.99 15.00 16.33
C PRO A 339 36.58 14.23 15.14
N TYR A 340 35.79 13.39 14.48
CA TYR A 340 36.16 12.62 13.28
C TYR A 340 35.72 13.29 11.98
N TYR A 341 35.23 14.53 12.01
CA TYR A 341 34.88 15.29 10.81
C TYR A 341 36.11 15.52 9.92
N THR A 342 35.92 15.38 8.61
CA THR A 342 36.98 15.58 7.60
C THR A 342 36.48 16.46 6.45
N ALA A 343 37.43 16.94 5.63
CA ALA A 343 37.09 17.77 4.45
C ALA A 343 36.27 16.98 3.40
N GLU A 344 36.41 15.68 3.32
CA GLU A 344 35.64 14.81 2.43
C GLU A 344 34.19 14.75 2.86
N VAL A 345 33.93 14.70 4.16
CA VAL A 345 32.57 14.80 4.71
C VAL A 345 31.93 16.13 4.36
N GLU A 346 32.69 17.24 4.40
CA GLU A 346 32.17 18.54 3.98
C GLU A 346 31.73 18.57 2.52
N ILE A 347 32.51 17.96 1.62
CA ILE A 347 32.14 17.86 0.20
C ILE A 347 30.83 17.10 0.05
N ARG A 348 30.68 15.96 0.73
CA ARG A 348 29.47 15.12 0.63
C ARG A 348 28.25 15.76 1.30
N LYS A 349 28.44 16.43 2.44
CA LYS A 349 27.43 17.24 3.13
C LYS A 349 26.89 18.34 2.23
N ASN A 350 27.78 19.07 1.54
CA ASN A 350 27.41 20.14 0.63
C ASN A 350 26.71 19.62 -0.64
N TYR A 351 27.08 18.42 -1.13
CA TYR A 351 26.43 17.80 -2.27
C TYR A 351 24.92 17.56 -2.03
N TYR A 352 24.55 17.16 -0.81
CA TYR A 352 23.15 16.93 -0.42
C TYR A 352 22.51 18.13 0.30
N ASN A 353 23.18 19.26 0.42
CA ASN A 353 22.70 20.44 1.18
C ASN A 353 22.33 20.12 2.64
N VAL A 354 23.10 19.25 3.30
CA VAL A 354 22.86 18.87 4.69
C VAL A 354 23.23 20.02 5.63
N ASN A 355 22.22 20.69 6.20
CA ASN A 355 22.38 21.86 7.08
C ASN A 355 22.05 21.55 8.55
N SER A 356 21.58 20.37 8.84
CA SER A 356 21.26 19.88 10.18
C SER A 356 21.50 18.37 10.25
N VAL A 357 21.63 17.83 11.47
CA VAL A 357 21.76 16.39 11.72
C VAL A 357 20.81 15.97 12.86
N PRO A 358 20.33 14.74 12.88
CA PRO A 358 20.62 13.65 11.93
C PRO A 358 19.98 13.86 10.57
N GLN A 359 20.60 13.35 9.49
CA GLN A 359 19.96 13.18 8.20
C GLN A 359 20.35 11.84 7.57
N VAL A 360 19.38 11.17 6.99
CA VAL A 360 19.56 9.90 6.27
C VAL A 360 19.26 10.14 4.79
N ILE A 361 20.20 9.78 3.93
CA ILE A 361 20.03 9.79 2.48
C ILE A 361 19.93 8.34 2.03
N PHE A 362 18.87 8.01 1.33
CA PHE A 362 18.61 6.67 0.82
C PHE A 362 18.54 6.70 -0.70
N ASN A 363 19.43 5.95 -1.37
CA ASN A 363 19.57 5.96 -2.83
C ASN A 363 19.63 7.38 -3.44
N GLY A 364 20.26 8.32 -2.76
CA GLY A 364 20.38 9.71 -3.18
C GLY A 364 19.22 10.62 -2.75
N THR A 365 18.14 10.08 -2.21
CA THR A 365 16.98 10.84 -1.70
C THR A 365 17.13 11.14 -0.22
N ASN A 366 16.88 12.39 0.17
CA ASN A 366 16.99 12.83 1.57
C ASN A 366 15.69 12.49 2.33
N LEU A 367 15.77 11.61 3.34
CA LEU A 367 14.69 11.26 4.24
C LEU A 367 14.56 12.22 5.45
N GLY A 368 15.40 13.25 5.52
CA GLY A 368 15.46 14.16 6.65
C GLY A 368 15.99 13.50 7.91
N SER A 369 15.37 13.82 9.05
CA SER A 369 15.74 13.28 10.37
C SER A 369 15.06 11.96 10.72
N SER A 370 14.43 11.28 9.77
CA SER A 370 13.83 9.95 9.96
C SER A 370 14.84 8.85 9.69
N ALA A 371 14.72 7.74 10.41
CA ALA A 371 15.45 6.51 10.09
C ALA A 371 14.83 5.83 8.87
N LEU A 372 15.66 5.06 8.14
CA LEU A 372 15.14 4.19 7.08
C LEU A 372 14.35 3.04 7.70
N SER A 373 13.15 2.77 7.19
CA SER A 373 12.34 1.64 7.63
C SER A 373 12.78 0.32 6.98
N GLN A 374 12.44 -0.82 7.60
CA GLN A 374 12.66 -2.15 7.03
C GLN A 374 11.94 -2.30 5.69
N TYR A 375 10.72 -1.80 5.59
CA TYR A 375 9.92 -1.83 4.37
C TYR A 375 10.62 -1.12 3.20
N GLN A 376 11.10 0.11 3.39
CA GLN A 376 11.83 0.87 2.36
C GLN A 376 13.12 0.15 1.91
N LEU A 377 13.84 -0.47 2.86
CA LEU A 377 15.04 -1.24 2.53
C LEU A 377 14.69 -2.46 1.68
N ASP A 378 13.69 -3.25 2.08
CA ASP A 378 13.29 -4.47 1.38
C ASP A 378 12.70 -4.16 0.00
N GLU A 379 11.87 -3.12 -0.14
CA GLU A 379 11.38 -2.65 -1.43
C GLU A 379 12.53 -2.32 -2.39
N SER A 380 13.47 -1.50 -1.93
CA SER A 380 14.61 -1.13 -2.78
C SER A 380 15.52 -2.31 -3.10
N TYR A 381 15.78 -3.19 -2.12
CA TYR A 381 16.60 -4.39 -2.34
C TYR A 381 15.96 -5.35 -3.34
N ASN A 382 14.63 -5.52 -3.30
CA ASN A 382 13.90 -6.41 -4.19
C ASN A 382 13.67 -5.83 -5.60
N THR A 383 14.02 -4.56 -5.83
CA THR A 383 13.99 -3.95 -7.17
C THR A 383 15.28 -4.26 -7.92
N ASN A 384 15.18 -4.58 -9.21
CA ASN A 384 16.35 -4.78 -10.06
C ASN A 384 17.15 -3.48 -10.30
N ALA A 385 18.41 -3.63 -10.70
CA ALA A 385 19.25 -2.52 -11.14
C ALA A 385 19.81 -2.79 -12.56
N HIS A 386 20.00 -1.71 -13.32
CA HIS A 386 20.52 -1.77 -14.69
C HIS A 386 22.04 -1.55 -14.78
N VAL A 387 22.71 -1.35 -13.64
CA VAL A 387 24.17 -1.17 -13.59
C VAL A 387 24.74 -2.13 -12.57
N ASN A 388 25.67 -2.94 -13.01
CA ASN A 388 26.45 -3.82 -12.15
C ASN A 388 27.77 -3.14 -11.83
N ILE A 389 28.07 -2.94 -10.55
CA ILE A 389 29.32 -2.36 -10.06
C ILE A 389 30.01 -3.41 -9.20
N LYS A 390 31.25 -3.77 -9.55
CA LYS A 390 32.10 -4.67 -8.79
C LYS A 390 33.38 -3.97 -8.42
N GLY A 391 33.75 -3.99 -7.15
CA GLY A 391 34.97 -3.39 -6.63
C GLY A 391 35.91 -4.43 -6.01
N ALA A 392 37.20 -4.18 -6.15
CA ALA A 392 38.25 -4.84 -5.41
C ALA A 392 39.23 -3.81 -4.90
N PHE A 393 39.95 -4.11 -3.81
CA PHE A 393 41.03 -3.25 -3.31
C PHE A 393 42.18 -4.06 -2.81
N ASP A 394 43.38 -3.48 -2.94
CA ASP A 394 44.61 -3.95 -2.34
C ASP A 394 45.21 -2.88 -1.44
N ILE A 395 45.83 -3.30 -0.35
CA ILE A 395 46.50 -2.40 0.61
C ILE A 395 48.01 -2.70 0.62
N GLU A 396 48.78 -1.70 0.21
CA GLU A 396 50.23 -1.75 0.28
C GLU A 396 50.77 -0.60 1.13
N GLY A 397 51.20 -0.90 2.35
CA GLY A 397 51.66 0.09 3.31
C GLY A 397 50.54 1.06 3.71
N SER A 398 50.66 2.31 3.29
CA SER A 398 49.63 3.36 3.51
C SER A 398 48.80 3.68 2.26
N THR A 399 48.99 2.92 1.19
CA THR A 399 48.28 3.10 -0.08
C THR A 399 47.19 2.03 -0.21
N ILE A 400 46.01 2.48 -0.70
CA ILE A 400 44.91 1.60 -1.07
C ILE A 400 44.71 1.74 -2.57
N ASP A 401 44.88 0.67 -3.31
CA ASP A 401 44.56 0.60 -4.73
C ASP A 401 43.16 0.01 -4.91
N VAL A 402 42.27 0.76 -5.53
CA VAL A 402 40.88 0.36 -5.76
C VAL A 402 40.64 0.17 -7.25
N THR A 403 40.15 -1.02 -7.60
CA THR A 403 39.70 -1.34 -8.96
C THR A 403 38.18 -1.45 -8.97
N VAL A 404 37.52 -0.80 -9.92
CA VAL A 404 36.06 -0.83 -10.08
C VAL A 404 35.71 -1.19 -11.51
N ASP A 405 34.97 -2.28 -11.67
CA ASP A 405 34.35 -2.68 -12.94
C ASP A 405 32.88 -2.23 -12.95
N VAL A 406 32.50 -1.49 -14.00
CA VAL A 406 31.13 -1.02 -14.19
C VAL A 406 30.57 -1.60 -15.49
N MET A 407 29.45 -2.30 -15.42
CA MET A 407 28.73 -2.83 -16.57
C MET A 407 27.30 -2.26 -16.56
N SER A 408 26.94 -1.53 -17.63
CA SER A 408 25.58 -1.03 -17.83
C SER A 408 24.82 -1.93 -18.79
N PHE A 409 23.54 -2.18 -18.47
CA PHE A 409 22.58 -2.91 -19.31
C PHE A 409 21.63 -1.96 -20.06
N ILE A 410 21.78 -0.65 -19.87
CA ILE A 410 21.08 0.43 -20.57
C ILE A 410 22.08 1.48 -21.01
N ASP A 411 21.69 2.33 -21.97
CA ASP A 411 22.46 3.51 -22.30
C ASP A 411 22.38 4.54 -21.17
N ILE A 412 23.53 5.05 -20.72
CA ILE A 412 23.61 6.04 -19.64
C ILE A 412 24.33 7.27 -20.15
N ASP A 413 23.61 8.37 -20.24
CA ASP A 413 24.18 9.68 -20.56
C ASP A 413 24.71 10.37 -19.29
N ASN A 414 25.90 10.96 -19.37
CA ASN A 414 26.50 11.79 -18.32
C ASN A 414 26.68 11.11 -16.96
N ALA A 415 27.00 9.80 -16.94
CA ALA A 415 27.30 9.09 -15.72
C ALA A 415 28.47 9.69 -14.94
N ARG A 416 28.35 9.74 -13.62
CA ARG A 416 29.42 10.11 -12.70
C ARG A 416 29.60 9.01 -11.66
N MET A 417 30.85 8.64 -11.42
CA MET A 417 31.20 7.70 -10.37
C MET A 417 31.81 8.45 -9.20
N PHE A 418 31.38 8.11 -7.99
CA PHE A 418 31.93 8.61 -6.75
C PHE A 418 32.54 7.45 -5.99
N ALA A 419 33.73 7.66 -5.44
CA ALA A 419 34.36 6.76 -4.47
C ALA A 419 34.41 7.46 -3.11
N SER A 420 33.99 6.82 -2.03
CA SER A 420 33.96 7.35 -0.67
C SER A 420 34.58 6.38 0.32
#